data_0e0ba3a6ccce75328b5e9782f3e0567e
#
_entry.id   0e0ba3a6ccce75328b5e9782f3e0567e
#
_cell.length_a   1.000
_cell.length_b   1.000
_cell.length_c   1.000
_cell.angle_alpha   90.00
_cell.angle_beta   90.00
_cell.angle_gamma   90.00
#
_symmetry.space_group_name_H-M   'P 1'
#
loop_
_entity.id
_entity.type
_entity.pdbx_description
1 polymer ?
#
loop_
_entity_poly.entity_id
_entity_poly.type
_entity_poly.pdbx_seq_one_letter_code
_entity_poly.pdbx_strand_id
1 'polypeptide(L)'
;MLFRSGLCKEFFEKADEKASQGIIGGLFGMRFPFISEGAMPCNNCLSNDALFKVQSDVIRHLAAERSCVFVGRCADYILREHPRCANVFISASKEDRIARLCGMHHIDAEAAEEMIEKADKRRLEYYNYYSYKTWGAAATYHL
;
A
#
# COMPACT_ATOMS: atom_id res chain seq x y z
N MET A 1 11.55 -15.04 -0.39
CA MET A 1 11.71 -14.15 0.76
C MET A 1 10.44 -14.03 1.62
N LEU A 2 9.29 -14.34 1.10
CA LEU A 2 7.97 -14.36 1.78
C LEU A 2 7.79 -15.49 2.81
N PHE A 3 8.65 -16.49 2.81
CA PHE A 3 8.53 -17.70 3.64
C PHE A 3 8.85 -17.53 5.14
N ARG A 4 9.40 -16.38 5.55
CA ARG A 4 9.72 -16.14 6.98
C ARG A 4 8.55 -15.64 7.81
N SER A 5 7.45 -15.25 7.17
CA SER A 5 6.28 -14.72 7.88
C SER A 5 5.36 -15.80 8.45
N GLY A 6 5.60 -17.08 8.18
CA GLY A 6 4.69 -18.17 8.55
C GLY A 6 3.36 -18.18 7.78
N LEU A 7 3.19 -17.28 6.83
CA LEU A 7 2.02 -17.22 5.97
C LEU A 7 2.20 -18.13 4.75
N CYS A 8 1.13 -18.83 4.37
CA CYS A 8 1.14 -19.72 3.23
C CYS A 8 1.44 -18.95 1.93
N LYS A 9 2.32 -19.50 1.08
CA LYS A 9 2.65 -18.94 -0.23
C LYS A 9 1.41 -18.64 -1.06
N GLU A 10 0.41 -19.51 -1.00
CA GLU A 10 -0.88 -19.38 -1.68
C GLU A 10 -1.68 -18.15 -1.26
N PHE A 11 -1.50 -17.67 -0.04
CA PHE A 11 -2.15 -16.45 0.43
C PHE A 11 -1.60 -15.21 -0.31
N PHE A 12 -0.28 -15.16 -0.49
CA PHE A 12 0.36 -14.05 -1.21
C PHE A 12 0.12 -14.13 -2.72
N GLU A 13 0.15 -15.32 -3.30
CA GLU A 13 -0.15 -15.54 -4.72
C GLU A 13 -1.60 -15.17 -5.03
N LYS A 14 -2.57 -15.57 -4.21
CA LYS A 14 -3.98 -15.16 -4.36
C LYS A 14 -4.19 -13.66 -4.13
N ALA A 15 -3.42 -13.04 -3.25
CA ALA A 15 -3.45 -11.59 -3.06
C ALA A 15 -2.90 -10.86 -4.28
N ASP A 16 -1.80 -11.36 -4.88
CA ASP A 16 -1.20 -10.81 -6.09
C ASP A 16 -2.03 -11.09 -7.35
N GLU A 17 -2.60 -12.29 -7.51
CA GLU A 17 -3.48 -12.62 -8.64
C GLU A 17 -4.78 -11.81 -8.63
N LYS A 18 -5.40 -11.59 -7.48
CA LYS A 18 -6.55 -10.69 -7.35
C LYS A 18 -6.19 -9.23 -7.58
N ALA A 19 -4.96 -8.84 -7.30
CA ALA A 19 -4.43 -7.52 -7.57
C ALA A 19 -4.21 -7.29 -9.08
N SER A 20 -3.84 -8.32 -9.84
CA SER A 20 -3.58 -8.22 -11.27
C SER A 20 -4.84 -8.18 -12.14
N GLN A 21 -5.97 -8.66 -11.62
CA GLN A 21 -7.25 -8.69 -12.36
C GLN A 21 -8.10 -7.42 -12.23
N GLY A 22 -7.72 -6.46 -11.38
CA GLY A 22 -8.40 -5.17 -11.26
C GLY A 22 -7.54 -4.05 -11.84
N ILE A 23 -8.13 -3.20 -12.66
CA ILE A 23 -7.51 -2.03 -13.29
C ILE A 23 -6.70 -1.13 -12.32
N ILE A 24 -6.88 -1.31 -11.03
CA ILE A 24 -6.18 -0.61 -9.94
C ILE A 24 -5.12 -1.49 -9.26
N GLY A 25 -5.09 -2.79 -9.56
CA GLY A 25 -4.17 -3.75 -8.92
C GLY A 25 -2.70 -3.56 -9.26
N GLY A 26 -2.38 -3.00 -10.42
CA GLY A 26 -1.00 -2.83 -10.87
C GLY A 26 -0.20 -1.75 -10.13
N LEU A 27 -0.84 -0.78 -9.46
CA LEU A 27 -0.13 0.30 -8.77
C LEU A 27 -0.09 0.11 -7.25
N PHE A 28 -1.01 -0.68 -6.69
CA PHE A 28 -1.11 -0.96 -5.26
C PHE A 28 -1.60 -2.38 -5.03
N GLY A 29 -0.75 -3.36 -5.24
CA GLY A 29 -0.99 -4.78 -5.09
C GLY A 29 -1.48 -5.28 -3.74
N MET A 30 -2.42 -4.60 -3.11
CA MET A 30 -3.25 -5.15 -2.05
C MET A 30 -4.63 -4.50 -2.09
N ARG A 31 -5.54 -5.20 -2.71
CA ARG A 31 -6.96 -5.02 -2.46
C ARG A 31 -7.25 -5.66 -1.11
N PHE A 32 -7.37 -4.84 -0.05
CA PHE A 32 -8.05 -5.30 1.14
C PHE A 32 -9.50 -5.55 0.73
N PRO A 33 -10.03 -6.78 0.85
CA PRO A 33 -11.45 -6.98 0.71
C PRO A 33 -12.12 -6.27 1.89
N PHE A 34 -12.61 -5.08 1.65
CA PHE A 34 -13.63 -4.51 2.52
C PHE A 34 -14.84 -5.42 2.36
N ILE A 35 -15.22 -6.04 3.43
CA ILE A 35 -16.24 -7.08 3.54
C ILE A 35 -17.55 -6.57 2.92
N SER A 36 -17.91 -7.13 1.77
CA SER A 36 -19.30 -7.20 1.37
C SER A 36 -19.95 -8.30 2.23
N GLU A 37 -20.98 -7.94 2.98
CA GLU A 37 -21.80 -8.89 3.72
C GLU A 37 -22.19 -10.07 2.81
N GLY A 38 -21.73 -11.26 3.17
CA GLY A 38 -22.15 -12.48 2.50
C GLY A 38 -21.07 -13.50 2.14
N ALA A 39 -19.80 -13.27 2.43
CA ALA A 39 -18.76 -14.25 2.12
C ALA A 39 -18.43 -15.13 3.35
N MET A 40 -18.54 -16.42 3.15
CA MET A 40 -18.18 -17.54 4.01
C MET A 40 -17.02 -17.27 4.97
N PRO A 41 -17.07 -17.78 6.21
CA PRO A 41 -15.96 -17.67 7.15
C PRO A 41 -14.80 -18.55 6.67
N CYS A 42 -13.82 -17.98 5.99
CA CYS A 42 -12.52 -18.62 5.90
C CYS A 42 -11.84 -18.47 7.26
N ASN A 43 -11.77 -19.55 7.99
CA ASN A 43 -11.14 -19.66 9.32
C ASN A 43 -9.65 -19.25 9.38
N ASN A 44 -9.12 -18.60 8.36
CA ASN A 44 -7.71 -18.21 8.23
C ASN A 44 -7.50 -16.80 7.65
N CYS A 45 -8.52 -15.94 7.66
CA CYS A 45 -8.35 -14.53 7.29
C CYS A 45 -7.66 -13.79 8.42
N LEU A 46 -6.38 -13.46 8.24
CA LEU A 46 -5.69 -12.53 9.11
C LEU A 46 -6.46 -11.22 9.15
N SER A 47 -6.68 -10.69 10.35
CA SER A 47 -7.22 -9.33 10.50
C SER A 47 -6.25 -8.33 9.84
N ASN A 48 -6.75 -7.17 9.44
CA ASN A 48 -5.93 -6.11 8.88
C ASN A 48 -4.75 -5.75 9.80
N ASP A 49 -4.96 -5.79 11.11
CA ASP A 49 -3.93 -5.50 12.11
C ASP A 49 -2.86 -6.60 12.18
N ALA A 50 -3.26 -7.86 12.08
CA ALA A 50 -2.31 -8.96 12.03
C ALA A 50 -1.46 -8.89 10.76
N LEU A 51 -2.05 -8.54 9.62
CA LEU A 51 -1.34 -8.34 8.37
C LEU A 51 -0.37 -7.15 8.46
N PHE A 52 -0.80 -6.02 9.04
CA PHE A 52 0.07 -4.86 9.27
C PHE A 52 1.25 -5.22 10.17
N LYS A 53 1.02 -6.00 11.23
CA LYS A 53 2.09 -6.48 12.12
C LYS A 53 3.13 -7.31 11.36
N VAL A 54 2.68 -8.29 10.58
CA VAL A 54 3.58 -9.14 9.77
C VAL A 54 4.39 -8.30 8.78
N GLN A 55 3.74 -7.36 8.07
CA GLN A 55 4.42 -6.44 7.15
C GLN A 55 5.45 -5.58 7.88
N SER A 56 5.12 -5.07 9.06
CA SER A 56 6.03 -4.25 9.87
C SER A 56 7.27 -5.05 10.30
N ASP A 57 7.10 -6.29 10.72
CA ASP A 57 8.21 -7.15 11.14
C ASP A 57 9.13 -7.48 9.96
N VAL A 58 8.58 -7.75 8.78
CA VAL A 58 9.36 -7.96 7.54
C VAL A 58 10.14 -6.69 7.15
N ILE A 59 9.50 -5.50 7.19
CA ILE A 59 10.17 -4.23 6.86
C ILE A 59 11.33 -3.97 7.81
N ARG A 60 11.15 -4.12 9.13
CA ARG A 60 12.21 -3.94 10.11
C ARG A 60 13.37 -4.92 9.90
N HIS A 61 13.04 -6.18 9.65
CA HIS A 61 14.04 -7.22 9.41
C HIS A 61 14.88 -6.92 8.17
N LEU A 62 14.26 -6.58 7.05
CA LEU A 62 14.97 -6.24 5.82
C LEU A 62 15.84 -4.98 5.97
N ALA A 63 15.32 -3.97 6.66
CA ALA A 63 16.08 -2.74 6.91
C ALA A 63 17.32 -2.97 7.80
N ALA A 64 17.27 -3.93 8.72
CA ALA A 64 18.39 -4.32 9.55
C ALA A 64 19.47 -5.13 8.79
N GLU A 65 19.05 -5.95 7.81
CA GLU A 65 19.98 -6.80 7.06
C GLU A 65 20.72 -6.07 5.94
N ARG A 66 20.05 -5.11 5.26
CA ARG A 66 20.60 -4.51 4.03
C ARG A 66 19.97 -3.15 3.71
N SER A 67 20.59 -2.44 2.76
CA SER A 67 19.98 -1.24 2.17
C SER A 67 18.76 -1.62 1.34
N CYS A 68 17.63 -0.93 1.60
CA CYS A 68 16.34 -1.20 0.97
C CYS A 68 15.66 0.10 0.53
N VAL A 69 14.83 -0.01 -0.50
CA VAL A 69 13.84 1.00 -0.85
C VAL A 69 12.46 0.39 -0.59
N PHE A 70 11.70 1.01 0.30
CA PHE A 70 10.33 0.61 0.60
C PHE A 70 9.35 1.58 -0.04
N VAL A 71 8.31 1.06 -0.67
CA VAL A 71 7.27 1.89 -1.31
C VAL A 71 5.96 1.71 -0.55
N GLY A 72 5.52 2.78 0.10
CA GLY A 72 4.27 2.81 0.87
C GLY A 72 4.31 1.96 2.13
N ARG A 73 3.18 1.36 2.50
CA ARG A 73 3.00 0.46 3.67
C ARG A 73 3.35 1.08 5.02
N CYS A 74 3.25 2.39 5.14
CA CYS A 74 3.67 3.12 6.35
C CYS A 74 5.13 2.82 6.75
N ALA A 75 6.00 2.56 5.77
CA ALA A 75 7.40 2.21 6.05
C ALA A 75 8.15 3.34 6.78
N ASP A 76 7.84 4.59 6.49
CA ASP A 76 8.32 5.79 7.19
C ASP A 76 7.96 5.77 8.68
N TYR A 77 6.74 5.35 9.02
CA TYR A 77 6.30 5.21 10.41
C TYR A 77 6.93 3.98 11.09
N ILE A 78 7.00 2.85 10.37
CA ILE A 78 7.59 1.60 10.90
C ILE A 78 9.08 1.79 11.20
N LEU A 79 9.80 2.54 10.36
CA LEU A 79 11.24 2.79 10.47
C LEU A 79 11.58 4.16 11.09
N ARG A 80 10.64 4.82 11.75
CA ARG A 80 10.83 6.17 12.31
C ARG A 80 11.99 6.30 13.30
N GLU A 81 12.35 5.21 13.95
CA GLU A 81 13.48 5.14 14.92
C GLU A 81 14.77 4.62 14.26
N HIS A 82 14.73 4.29 12.97
CA HIS A 82 15.91 3.77 12.28
C HIS A 82 16.87 4.93 11.94
N PRO A 83 18.13 4.90 12.40
CA PRO A 83 19.03 6.05 12.35
C PRO A 83 19.46 6.47 10.93
N ARG A 84 19.33 5.56 9.97
CA ARG A 84 19.70 5.76 8.56
C ARG A 84 18.50 5.52 7.66
N CYS A 85 17.49 6.37 7.80
CA CYS A 85 16.27 6.30 7.01
C CYS A 85 15.98 7.68 6.41
N ALA A 86 15.75 7.75 5.11
CA ALA A 86 15.24 8.92 4.42
C ALA A 86 13.83 8.65 3.93
N ASN A 87 12.90 9.53 4.30
CA ASN A 87 11.50 9.46 3.90
C ASN A 87 11.25 10.48 2.81
N VAL A 88 10.75 10.01 1.67
CA VAL A 88 10.48 10.82 0.48
C VAL A 88 9.00 10.70 0.13
N PHE A 89 8.35 11.83 -0.11
CA PHE A 89 6.99 11.87 -0.63
C PHE A 89 7.00 12.31 -2.10
N ILE A 90 6.52 11.43 -2.98
CA ILE A 90 6.45 11.71 -4.42
C ILE A 90 5.04 12.16 -4.74
N SER A 91 4.92 13.36 -5.28
CA SER A 91 3.66 13.93 -5.77
C SER A 91 3.80 14.46 -7.18
N ALA A 92 2.68 14.66 -7.85
CA ALA A 92 2.58 15.31 -9.14
C ALA A 92 1.30 16.13 -9.21
N SER A 93 1.21 17.06 -10.17
CA SER A 93 -0.01 17.83 -10.40
C SER A 93 -1.19 16.90 -10.73
N LYS A 94 -2.40 17.36 -10.48
CA LYS A 94 -3.61 16.57 -10.80
C LYS A 94 -3.68 16.30 -12.31
N GLU A 95 -3.33 17.29 -13.11
CA GLU A 95 -3.33 17.24 -14.57
C GLU A 95 -2.35 16.20 -15.11
N ASP A 96 -1.11 16.17 -14.60
CA ASP A 96 -0.10 15.18 -14.99
C ASP A 96 -0.52 13.76 -14.60
N ARG A 97 -1.15 13.62 -13.43
CA ARG A 97 -1.65 12.33 -12.95
C ARG A 97 -2.79 11.80 -13.83
N ILE A 98 -3.73 12.67 -14.22
CA ILE A 98 -4.83 12.35 -15.14
C ILE A 98 -4.26 11.94 -16.50
N ALA A 99 -3.40 12.78 -17.09
CA ALA A 99 -2.79 12.51 -18.40
C ALA A 99 -2.07 11.15 -18.41
N ARG A 100 -1.32 10.84 -17.35
CA ARG A 100 -0.63 9.55 -17.21
C ARG A 100 -1.60 8.37 -17.17
N LEU A 101 -2.70 8.46 -16.41
CA LEU A 101 -3.67 7.38 -16.29
C LEU A 101 -4.44 7.18 -17.61
N CYS A 102 -4.84 8.25 -18.27
CA CYS A 102 -5.46 8.18 -19.61
C CYS A 102 -4.56 7.43 -20.59
N GLY A 103 -3.25 7.77 -20.62
CA GLY A 103 -2.29 7.09 -21.50
C GLY A 103 -2.04 5.63 -21.15
N MET A 104 -2.01 5.29 -19.85
CA MET A 104 -1.73 3.92 -19.39
C MET A 104 -2.93 2.97 -19.53
N HIS A 105 -4.13 3.47 -19.28
CA HIS A 105 -5.33 2.62 -19.17
C HIS A 105 -6.33 2.84 -20.31
N HIS A 106 -6.06 3.78 -21.22
CA HIS A 106 -6.95 4.15 -22.34
C HIS A 106 -8.36 4.53 -21.88
N ILE A 107 -8.43 5.28 -20.78
CA ILE A 107 -9.65 5.82 -20.18
C ILE A 107 -9.74 7.33 -20.41
N ASP A 108 -10.94 7.89 -20.25
CA ASP A 108 -11.15 9.34 -20.31
C ASP A 108 -10.68 10.05 -19.03
N ALA A 109 -10.68 11.38 -19.06
CA ALA A 109 -10.19 12.21 -17.96
C ALA A 109 -11.07 12.09 -16.71
N GLU A 110 -12.39 11.95 -16.87
CA GLU A 110 -13.33 11.83 -15.75
C GLU A 110 -13.11 10.52 -15.00
N ALA A 111 -13.00 9.40 -15.70
CA ALA A 111 -12.69 8.11 -15.09
C ALA A 111 -11.30 8.10 -14.43
N ALA A 112 -10.31 8.76 -15.03
CA ALA A 112 -8.98 8.89 -14.45
C ALA A 112 -9.01 9.70 -13.14
N GLU A 113 -9.76 10.80 -13.10
CA GLU A 113 -9.94 11.63 -11.90
C GLU A 113 -10.61 10.83 -10.78
N GLU A 114 -11.69 10.13 -11.06
CA GLU A 114 -12.37 9.27 -10.09
C GLU A 114 -11.44 8.18 -9.53
N MET A 115 -10.62 7.58 -10.40
CA MET A 115 -9.61 6.59 -9.97
C MET A 115 -8.58 7.19 -9.02
N ILE A 116 -8.10 8.41 -9.30
CA ILE A 116 -7.14 9.13 -8.45
C ILE A 116 -7.75 9.37 -7.07
N GLU A 117 -8.95 9.94 -7.01
CA GLU A 117 -9.62 10.27 -5.76
C GLU A 117 -9.86 9.02 -4.90
N LYS A 118 -10.35 7.95 -5.50
CA LYS A 118 -10.55 6.67 -4.80
C LYS A 118 -9.23 6.07 -4.27
N ALA A 119 -8.16 6.18 -5.06
CA ALA A 119 -6.86 5.66 -4.67
C ALA A 119 -6.24 6.48 -3.53
N ASP A 120 -6.29 7.81 -3.63
CA ASP A 120 -5.73 8.70 -2.61
C ASP A 120 -6.50 8.61 -1.30
N LYS A 121 -7.83 8.54 -1.35
CA LYS A 121 -8.66 8.32 -0.16
C LYS A 121 -8.27 7.04 0.58
N ARG A 122 -8.09 5.93 -0.14
CA ARG A 122 -7.65 4.65 0.48
C ARG A 122 -6.27 4.74 1.10
N ARG A 123 -5.32 5.45 0.45
CA ARG A 123 -3.97 5.66 0.99
C ARG A 123 -4.02 6.49 2.27
N LEU A 124 -4.77 7.57 2.24
CA LEU A 124 -4.97 8.46 3.38
C LEU A 124 -5.57 7.70 4.57
N GLU A 125 -6.67 6.96 4.34
CA GLU A 125 -7.33 6.17 5.38
C GLU A 125 -6.38 5.14 6.00
N TYR A 126 -5.69 4.36 5.16
CA TYR A 126 -4.73 3.36 5.61
C TYR A 126 -3.57 3.98 6.39
N TYR A 127 -2.96 5.03 5.86
CA TYR A 127 -1.82 5.68 6.49
C TYR A 127 -2.19 6.33 7.81
N ASN A 128 -3.27 7.10 7.84
CA ASN A 128 -3.72 7.78 9.05
C ASN A 128 -4.09 6.80 10.16
N TYR A 129 -4.74 5.68 9.81
CA TYR A 129 -5.11 4.65 10.77
C TYR A 129 -3.91 4.03 11.48
N TYR A 130 -2.88 3.63 10.72
CA TYR A 130 -1.74 2.93 11.30
C TYR A 130 -0.64 3.84 11.83
N SER A 131 -0.48 5.05 11.30
CA SER A 131 0.60 5.96 11.70
C SER A 131 0.16 7.04 12.69
N TYR A 132 -1.15 7.26 12.81
CA TYR A 132 -1.71 8.42 13.55
C TYR A 132 -1.21 9.77 13.03
N LYS A 133 -0.77 9.84 11.79
CA LYS A 133 -0.27 11.03 11.10
C LYS A 133 -1.13 11.33 9.89
N THR A 134 -1.02 12.56 9.37
CA THR A 134 -1.71 12.95 8.13
C THR A 134 -0.87 12.54 6.92
N TRP A 135 -1.44 11.75 6.03
CA TRP A 135 -0.80 11.35 4.77
C TRP A 135 -0.46 12.58 3.92
N GLY A 136 0.77 12.64 3.40
CA GLY A 136 1.22 13.74 2.56
C GLY A 136 1.56 15.04 3.30
N ALA A 137 1.53 15.05 4.64
CA ALA A 137 1.98 16.22 5.40
C ALA A 137 3.50 16.41 5.26
N ALA A 138 3.92 17.53 4.69
CA ALA A 138 5.33 17.82 4.40
C ALA A 138 6.28 17.63 5.61
N ALA A 139 5.80 17.95 6.82
CA ALA A 139 6.57 17.78 8.04
C ALA A 139 6.92 16.31 8.39
N THR A 140 6.30 15.36 7.71
CA THR A 140 6.53 13.92 7.95
C THR A 140 7.68 13.36 7.11
N TYR A 141 8.06 14.06 6.04
CA TYR A 141 9.03 13.60 5.06
C TYR A 141 10.28 14.50 5.05
N HIS A 142 11.39 13.95 4.58
CA HIS A 142 12.65 14.67 4.45
C HIS A 142 12.76 15.40 3.11
N LEU A 143 12.06 14.89 2.09
CA LEU A 143 11.97 15.41 0.73
C LEU A 143 10.56 15.21 0.18
#